data_5e9f8e0d10f9727b6638496bf14e191e
#
_entry.id   5e9f8e0d10f9727b6638496bf14e191e
#
_cell.length_a   1.000
_cell.length_b   1.000
_cell.length_c   1.000
_cell.angle_alpha   90.00
_cell.angle_beta   90.00
_cell.angle_gamma   90.00
#
_symmetry.space_group_name_H-M   'P 1'
#
loop_
_entity.id
_entity.type
_entity.pdbx_description
1 polymer ?
#
loop_
_entity_poly.entity_id
_entity_poly.type
_entity_poly.pdbx_seq_one_letter_code
_entity_poly.pdbx_strand_id
1 'polypeptide(L)'
;MNKGFDFLQKYLMKPMGKLSQFKIVRAVMAAGMASIPFTIVGSMFLVFNILPMTFTGLEGLFNNTFYKFSNLYMIANTCTMGILALYFNFVIGYELTKIEEEEAGLNVNPLNGAMLSVFAFFMTLPELTMENGSMKLVNVVSDSEKVINGLRMGSIIDRLGTSGIFTAIIMAVVATQLYFLCVRKNWIVKMPETVPLGVSRSFTALVPSFVIAFAVLLINGILVALGTDIYKMIAIPFGFVTQLTNSWLGVMVILFLIHALWIVGIHGANIIGAFLTPILLANMADNAAGAAIPFA
;
A
#
# COMPACT_ATOMS: atom_id res chain seq x y z
N MET A 1 -35.86 -4.64 -25.89
CA MET A 1 -34.68 -4.61 -24.98
C MET A 1 -35.16 -4.05 -23.64
N ASN A 2 -34.80 -4.66 -22.52
CA ASN A 2 -35.34 -4.33 -21.19
C ASN A 2 -34.80 -2.95 -20.73
N LYS A 3 -35.73 -2.01 -20.40
CA LYS A 3 -35.36 -0.67 -19.83
C LYS A 3 -34.38 -0.76 -18.66
N GLY A 4 -34.41 -1.86 -17.90
CA GLY A 4 -33.45 -2.13 -16.82
C GLY A 4 -32.03 -2.40 -17.31
N PHE A 5 -31.88 -3.10 -18.44
CA PHE A 5 -30.56 -3.38 -19.02
C PHE A 5 -29.95 -2.11 -19.60
N ASP A 6 -30.72 -1.27 -20.26
CA ASP A 6 -30.26 0.03 -20.79
C ASP A 6 -29.84 0.99 -19.66
N PHE A 7 -30.55 0.96 -18.53
CA PHE A 7 -30.19 1.68 -17.32
C PHE A 7 -28.83 1.20 -16.76
N LEU A 8 -28.68 -0.10 -16.56
CA LEU A 8 -27.40 -0.69 -16.09
C LEU A 8 -26.25 -0.40 -17.05
N GLN A 9 -26.47 -0.51 -18.35
CA GLN A 9 -25.48 -0.22 -19.36
C GLN A 9 -25.02 1.23 -19.32
N LYS A 10 -25.94 2.17 -19.19
CA LYS A 10 -25.64 3.61 -19.20
C LYS A 10 -25.01 4.10 -17.90
N TYR A 11 -25.53 3.67 -16.76
CA TYR A 11 -25.16 4.24 -15.46
C TYR A 11 -24.12 3.39 -14.68
N LEU A 12 -23.96 2.11 -15.03
CA LEU A 12 -23.00 1.25 -14.35
C LEU A 12 -21.86 0.82 -15.28
N MET A 13 -22.17 0.22 -16.44
CA MET A 13 -21.14 -0.36 -17.34
C MET A 13 -20.17 0.69 -17.87
N LYS A 14 -20.69 1.78 -18.44
CA LYS A 14 -19.84 2.80 -19.06
C LYS A 14 -18.91 3.51 -18.05
N PRO A 15 -19.37 3.98 -16.88
CA PRO A 15 -18.50 4.57 -15.87
C PRO A 15 -17.47 3.58 -15.33
N MET A 16 -17.91 2.34 -15.01
CA MET A 16 -17.01 1.33 -14.44
C MET A 16 -15.98 0.80 -15.44
N GLY A 17 -16.38 0.67 -16.73
CA GLY A 17 -15.42 0.34 -17.79
C GLY A 17 -14.38 1.42 -18.00
N LYS A 18 -14.74 2.70 -17.84
CA LYS A 18 -13.77 3.80 -17.85
C LYS A 18 -12.88 3.77 -16.61
N LEU A 19 -13.45 3.50 -15.43
CA LEU A 19 -12.71 3.42 -14.17
C LEU A 19 -11.63 2.35 -14.22
N SER A 20 -11.95 1.15 -14.75
CA SER A 20 -11.00 0.06 -14.89
C SER A 20 -9.82 0.35 -15.85
N GLN A 21 -9.99 1.31 -16.73
CA GLN A 21 -8.94 1.72 -17.69
C GLN A 21 -7.99 2.77 -17.11
N PHE A 22 -8.31 3.37 -15.96
CA PHE A 22 -7.38 4.30 -15.33
C PHE A 22 -6.08 3.61 -14.94
N LYS A 23 -4.94 4.21 -15.31
CA LYS A 23 -3.60 3.68 -15.06
C LYS A 23 -3.38 3.32 -13.58
N ILE A 24 -3.85 4.19 -12.68
CA ILE A 24 -3.75 3.97 -11.23
C ILE A 24 -4.54 2.72 -10.81
N VAL A 25 -5.77 2.55 -11.29
CA VAL A 25 -6.61 1.39 -10.95
C VAL A 25 -5.96 0.10 -11.45
N ARG A 26 -5.43 0.10 -12.66
CA ARG A 26 -4.71 -1.04 -13.24
C ARG A 26 -3.47 -1.41 -12.41
N ALA A 27 -2.69 -0.42 -12.00
CA ALA A 27 -1.51 -0.64 -11.16
C ALA A 27 -1.87 -1.17 -9.77
N VAL A 28 -2.94 -0.66 -9.14
CA VAL A 28 -3.43 -1.18 -7.84
C VAL A 28 -3.97 -2.62 -7.98
N MET A 29 -4.68 -2.93 -9.06
CA MET A 29 -5.10 -4.32 -9.35
C MET A 29 -3.90 -5.25 -9.51
N ALA A 30 -2.87 -4.82 -10.23
CA ALA A 30 -1.64 -5.60 -10.40
C ALA A 30 -0.94 -5.85 -9.04
N ALA A 31 -0.88 -4.83 -8.17
CA ALA A 31 -0.32 -4.97 -6.83
C ALA A 31 -1.14 -5.96 -5.97
N GLY A 32 -2.47 -5.88 -6.03
CA GLY A 32 -3.36 -6.84 -5.36
C GLY A 32 -3.09 -8.28 -5.81
N MET A 33 -3.00 -8.52 -7.11
CA MET A 33 -2.70 -9.85 -7.66
C MET A 33 -1.29 -10.32 -7.28
N ALA A 34 -0.29 -9.45 -7.35
CA ALA A 34 1.09 -9.79 -6.99
C ALA A 34 1.25 -10.10 -5.50
N SER A 35 0.39 -9.58 -4.65
CA SER A 35 0.42 -9.81 -3.20
C SER A 35 -0.22 -11.13 -2.76
N ILE A 36 -1.00 -11.81 -3.62
CA ILE A 36 -1.71 -13.05 -3.27
C ILE A 36 -0.81 -14.12 -2.66
N PRO A 37 0.37 -14.46 -3.21
CA PRO A 37 1.23 -15.48 -2.60
C PRO A 37 1.68 -15.12 -1.19
N PHE A 38 1.98 -13.85 -0.95
CA PHE A 38 2.43 -13.34 0.35
C PHE A 38 1.31 -13.36 1.39
N THR A 39 0.09 -12.97 0.98
CA THR A 39 -1.07 -13.01 1.87
C THR A 39 -1.46 -14.44 2.23
N ILE A 40 -1.41 -15.38 1.29
CA ILE A 40 -1.68 -16.80 1.56
C ILE A 40 -0.65 -17.36 2.55
N VAL A 41 0.64 -17.17 2.29
CA VAL A 41 1.70 -17.67 3.18
C VAL A 41 1.59 -17.04 4.57
N GLY A 42 1.45 -15.71 4.64
CA GLY A 42 1.33 -15.01 5.92
C GLY A 42 0.12 -15.44 6.73
N SER A 43 -1.05 -15.57 6.08
CA SER A 43 -2.27 -16.01 6.74
C SER A 43 -2.22 -17.46 7.20
N MET A 44 -1.55 -18.35 6.48
CA MET A 44 -1.37 -19.74 6.93
C MET A 44 -0.63 -19.82 8.27
N PHE A 45 0.47 -19.08 8.43
CA PHE A 45 1.21 -19.05 9.69
C PHE A 45 0.40 -18.39 10.82
N LEU A 46 -0.38 -17.34 10.49
CA LEU A 46 -1.27 -16.70 11.45
C LEU A 46 -2.37 -17.65 11.91
N VAL A 47 -3.08 -18.30 10.97
CA VAL A 47 -4.13 -19.29 11.27
C VAL A 47 -3.57 -20.43 12.11
N PHE A 48 -2.38 -20.95 11.76
CA PHE A 48 -1.70 -21.98 12.56
C PHE A 48 -1.48 -21.50 14.01
N ASN A 49 -1.03 -20.27 14.20
CA ASN A 49 -0.77 -19.72 15.54
C ASN A 49 -2.04 -19.56 16.39
N ILE A 50 -3.17 -19.22 15.78
CA ILE A 50 -4.44 -19.02 16.52
C ILE A 50 -5.32 -20.28 16.59
N LEU A 51 -4.91 -21.39 15.95
CA LEU A 51 -5.70 -22.62 15.88
C LEU A 51 -6.14 -23.16 17.26
N PRO A 52 -5.31 -23.15 18.33
CA PRO A 52 -5.73 -23.61 19.65
C PRO A 52 -6.78 -22.72 20.32
N MET A 53 -6.89 -21.44 19.93
CA MET A 53 -7.94 -20.55 20.45
C MET A 53 -9.33 -21.00 20.00
N THR A 54 -9.41 -21.60 18.79
CA THR A 54 -10.65 -22.13 18.22
C THR A 54 -10.89 -23.58 18.65
N PHE A 55 -9.82 -24.39 18.72
CA PHE A 55 -9.84 -25.80 19.06
C PHE A 55 -9.12 -26.01 20.38
N THR A 56 -9.81 -25.81 21.50
CA THR A 56 -9.23 -25.87 22.87
C THR A 56 -8.56 -27.19 23.20
N GLY A 57 -8.93 -28.30 22.55
CA GLY A 57 -8.25 -29.60 22.70
C GLY A 57 -6.80 -29.60 22.21
N LEU A 58 -6.38 -28.64 21.39
CA LEU A 58 -5.02 -28.50 20.90
C LEU A 58 -4.12 -27.63 21.81
N GLU A 59 -4.69 -26.94 22.79
CA GLU A 59 -3.99 -25.98 23.64
C GLU A 59 -2.79 -26.61 24.36
N GLY A 60 -2.97 -27.78 24.95
CA GLY A 60 -1.90 -28.52 25.64
C GLY A 60 -0.75 -28.93 24.71
N LEU A 61 -1.08 -29.35 23.48
CA LEU A 61 -0.07 -29.68 22.46
C LEU A 61 0.71 -28.43 22.06
N PHE A 62 0.03 -27.33 21.75
CA PHE A 62 0.67 -26.10 21.29
C PHE A 62 1.55 -25.47 22.37
N ASN A 63 1.08 -25.40 23.62
CA ASN A 63 1.86 -24.86 24.75
C ASN A 63 3.15 -25.65 24.99
N ASN A 64 3.10 -26.97 24.84
CA ASN A 64 4.26 -27.81 25.08
C ASN A 64 5.24 -27.89 23.91
N THR A 65 4.81 -27.57 22.68
CA THR A 65 5.60 -27.72 21.47
C THR A 65 5.72 -26.42 20.67
N PHE A 66 4.70 -26.07 19.90
CA PHE A 66 4.77 -25.05 18.86
C PHE A 66 4.95 -23.64 19.39
N TYR A 67 4.28 -23.26 20.48
CA TYR A 67 4.37 -21.90 21.03
C TYR A 67 5.76 -21.54 21.55
N LYS A 68 6.58 -22.53 21.89
CA LYS A 68 8.00 -22.30 22.22
C LYS A 68 8.80 -21.70 21.03
N PHE A 69 8.31 -21.90 19.82
CA PHE A 69 8.94 -21.43 18.58
C PHE A 69 8.06 -20.40 17.84
N SER A 70 7.02 -19.85 18.50
CA SER A 70 6.07 -18.93 17.84
C SER A 70 6.76 -17.72 17.22
N ASN A 71 7.70 -17.12 17.90
CA ASN A 71 8.47 -16.00 17.37
C ASN A 71 9.25 -16.35 16.10
N LEU A 72 9.68 -17.61 15.95
CA LEU A 72 10.41 -18.04 14.77
C LEU A 72 9.47 -18.20 13.55
N TYR A 73 8.39 -18.98 13.68
CA TYR A 73 7.50 -19.20 12.53
C TYR A 73 6.63 -17.99 12.21
N MET A 74 6.32 -17.13 13.17
CA MET A 74 5.61 -15.88 12.92
C MET A 74 6.43 -14.84 12.15
N ILE A 75 7.75 -15.02 12.01
CA ILE A 75 8.56 -14.21 11.09
C ILE A 75 7.99 -14.27 9.68
N ALA A 76 7.48 -15.42 9.24
CA ALA A 76 6.86 -15.56 7.92
C ALA A 76 5.64 -14.66 7.77
N ASN A 77 4.79 -14.53 8.79
CA ASN A 77 3.66 -13.60 8.79
C ASN A 77 4.15 -12.13 8.81
N THR A 78 5.11 -11.80 9.66
CA THR A 78 5.66 -10.44 9.76
C THR A 78 6.33 -10.00 8.45
N CYS A 79 7.07 -10.89 7.80
CA CYS A 79 7.76 -10.59 6.53
C CYS A 79 6.83 -10.65 5.30
N THR A 80 5.57 -10.99 5.46
CA THR A 80 4.56 -10.97 4.41
C THR A 80 3.48 -9.94 4.69
N MET A 81 2.55 -10.23 5.58
CA MET A 81 1.46 -9.32 5.91
C MET A 81 1.93 -8.08 6.69
N GLY A 82 2.93 -8.22 7.54
CA GLY A 82 3.48 -7.11 8.32
C GLY A 82 4.19 -6.03 7.49
N ILE A 83 4.58 -6.33 6.23
CA ILE A 83 5.18 -5.34 5.31
C ILE A 83 4.43 -5.24 3.98
N LEU A 84 3.14 -5.55 3.98
CA LEU A 84 2.33 -5.65 2.76
C LEU A 84 2.24 -4.33 1.99
N ALA A 85 2.19 -3.20 2.69
CA ALA A 85 2.20 -1.87 2.06
C ALA A 85 3.46 -1.62 1.22
N LEU A 86 4.60 -2.16 1.65
CA LEU A 86 5.84 -2.06 0.88
C LEU A 86 5.75 -2.82 -0.44
N TYR A 87 5.18 -4.04 -0.43
CA TYR A 87 4.95 -4.80 -1.66
C TYR A 87 4.00 -4.06 -2.61
N PHE A 88 2.90 -3.52 -2.08
CA PHE A 88 1.97 -2.71 -2.86
C PHE A 88 2.66 -1.49 -3.48
N ASN A 89 3.41 -0.73 -2.68
CA ASN A 89 4.11 0.47 -3.15
C ASN A 89 5.07 0.17 -4.28
N PHE A 90 5.90 -0.88 -4.11
CA PHE A 90 6.87 -1.30 -5.13
C PHE A 90 6.20 -1.68 -6.44
N VAL A 91 5.18 -2.54 -6.38
CA VAL A 91 4.48 -3.03 -7.58
C VAL A 91 3.72 -1.89 -8.27
N ILE A 92 3.06 -1.01 -7.53
CA ILE A 92 2.35 0.13 -8.12
C ILE A 92 3.34 1.08 -8.82
N GLY A 93 4.46 1.38 -8.18
CA GLY A 93 5.50 2.22 -8.78
C GLY A 93 6.07 1.62 -10.07
N TYR A 94 6.28 0.31 -10.08
CA TYR A 94 6.71 -0.44 -11.26
C TYR A 94 5.67 -0.40 -12.37
N GLU A 95 4.44 -0.80 -12.08
CA GLU A 95 3.36 -0.93 -13.08
C GLU A 95 2.93 0.41 -13.64
N LEU A 96 2.81 1.47 -12.82
CA LEU A 96 2.52 2.81 -13.32
C LEU A 96 3.57 3.29 -14.30
N THR A 97 4.85 3.05 -14.00
CA THR A 97 5.95 3.47 -14.85
C THR A 97 5.99 2.65 -16.14
N LYS A 98 5.74 1.35 -16.06
CA LYS A 98 5.62 0.47 -17.22
C LYS A 98 4.47 0.89 -18.15
N ILE A 99 3.30 1.16 -17.59
CA ILE A 99 2.14 1.65 -18.35
C ILE A 99 2.48 2.98 -19.04
N GLU A 100 3.20 3.88 -18.38
CA GLU A 100 3.59 5.17 -18.96
C GLU A 100 4.63 5.01 -20.08
N GLU A 101 5.57 4.10 -19.92
CA GLU A 101 6.54 3.74 -20.98
C GLU A 101 5.83 3.15 -22.20
N GLU A 102 4.94 2.17 -22.00
CA GLU A 102 4.28 1.44 -23.09
C GLU A 102 3.19 2.26 -23.81
N GLU A 103 2.37 3.01 -23.06
CA GLU A 103 1.21 3.70 -23.65
C GLU A 103 1.51 5.14 -24.07
N ALA A 104 2.37 5.85 -23.33
CA ALA A 104 2.70 7.24 -23.62
C ALA A 104 4.05 7.39 -24.34
N GLY A 105 4.81 6.30 -24.51
CA GLY A 105 6.13 6.34 -25.15
C GLY A 105 7.16 7.16 -24.38
N LEU A 106 6.92 7.39 -23.07
CA LEU A 106 7.83 8.16 -22.24
C LEU A 106 9.07 7.31 -21.91
N ASN A 107 10.26 7.86 -22.15
CA ASN A 107 11.52 7.16 -21.88
C ASN A 107 11.81 7.11 -20.37
N VAL A 108 11.09 6.28 -19.67
CA VAL A 108 11.20 6.01 -18.22
C VAL A 108 11.59 4.55 -18.01
N ASN A 109 12.08 4.23 -16.80
CA ASN A 109 12.41 2.87 -16.44
C ASN A 109 11.51 2.38 -15.30
N PRO A 110 10.76 1.26 -15.46
CA PRO A 110 9.86 0.74 -14.44
C PRO A 110 10.53 0.47 -13.10
N LEU A 111 11.78 -0.04 -13.11
CA LEU A 111 12.52 -0.27 -11.87
C LEU A 111 12.86 1.04 -11.14
N ASN A 112 13.21 2.09 -11.88
CA ASN A 112 13.43 3.42 -11.28
C ASN A 112 12.13 3.94 -10.65
N GLY A 113 10.99 3.77 -11.32
CA GLY A 113 9.69 4.15 -10.79
C GLY A 113 9.36 3.41 -9.49
N ALA A 114 9.62 2.11 -9.42
CA ALA A 114 9.45 1.31 -8.21
C ALA A 114 10.36 1.81 -7.07
N MET A 115 11.65 2.00 -7.34
CA MET A 115 12.62 2.44 -6.33
C MET A 115 12.32 3.85 -5.81
N LEU A 116 11.94 4.78 -6.70
CA LEU A 116 11.54 6.14 -6.31
C LEU A 116 10.25 6.13 -5.47
N SER A 117 9.32 5.23 -5.76
CA SER A 117 8.10 5.05 -4.99
C SER A 117 8.41 4.56 -3.57
N VAL A 118 9.25 3.53 -3.45
CA VAL A 118 9.72 3.02 -2.15
C VAL A 118 10.44 4.11 -1.36
N PHE A 119 11.33 4.85 -2.00
CA PHE A 119 12.03 5.97 -1.36
C PHE A 119 11.07 7.01 -0.81
N ALA A 120 10.09 7.47 -1.62
CA ALA A 120 9.10 8.43 -1.19
C ALA A 120 8.22 7.91 -0.04
N PHE A 121 7.80 6.65 -0.10
CA PHE A 121 7.00 6.00 0.95
C PHE A 121 7.77 5.91 2.27
N PHE A 122 9.03 5.45 2.22
CA PHE A 122 9.87 5.35 3.41
C PHE A 122 10.09 6.69 4.11
N MET A 123 10.12 7.81 3.37
CA MET A 123 10.24 9.15 3.95
C MET A 123 9.00 9.57 4.76
N THR A 124 7.86 8.91 4.61
CA THR A 124 6.63 9.19 5.38
C THR A 124 6.46 8.32 6.62
N LEU A 125 7.30 7.29 6.79
CA LEU A 125 7.17 6.33 7.89
C LEU A 125 7.64 6.89 9.24
N PRO A 126 8.76 7.67 9.33
CA PRO A 126 9.21 8.22 10.59
C PRO A 126 8.19 9.20 11.16
N GLU A 127 7.90 9.03 12.45
CA GLU A 127 7.02 9.97 13.16
C GLU A 127 7.87 11.15 13.66
N LEU A 128 7.42 12.36 13.33
CA LEU A 128 8.03 13.61 13.71
C LEU A 128 7.10 14.40 14.63
N THR A 129 7.68 15.14 15.57
CA THR A 129 6.95 16.08 16.43
C THR A 129 7.67 17.40 16.52
N MET A 130 6.93 18.46 16.83
CA MET A 130 7.49 19.77 17.15
C MET A 130 7.73 19.87 18.65
N GLU A 131 9.00 20.10 19.05
CA GLU A 131 9.38 20.31 20.43
C GLU A 131 10.34 21.50 20.52
N ASN A 132 9.97 22.51 21.32
CA ASN A 132 10.76 23.72 21.52
C ASN A 132 11.17 24.42 20.20
N GLY A 133 10.27 24.48 19.21
CA GLY A 133 10.51 25.11 17.92
C GLY A 133 11.40 24.30 16.96
N SER A 134 11.74 23.07 17.31
CA SER A 134 12.53 22.16 16.48
C SER A 134 11.74 20.89 16.15
N MET A 135 11.92 20.36 14.93
CA MET A 135 11.36 19.06 14.56
C MET A 135 12.27 17.96 15.09
N LYS A 136 11.69 17.02 15.82
CA LYS A 136 12.41 15.86 16.36
C LYS A 136 11.70 14.57 15.95
N LEU A 137 12.50 13.52 15.76
CA LEU A 137 11.95 12.16 15.63
C LEU A 137 11.35 11.74 16.95
N VAL A 138 10.16 11.14 16.91
CA VAL A 138 9.52 10.53 18.07
C VAL A 138 10.35 9.32 18.48
N ASN A 139 10.98 9.41 19.67
CA ASN A 139 11.75 8.31 20.22
C ASN A 139 10.80 7.36 20.95
N VAL A 140 10.72 6.12 20.48
CA VAL A 140 10.10 5.05 21.27
C VAL A 140 11.10 4.66 22.36
N VAL A 141 10.79 5.02 23.60
CA VAL A 141 11.55 4.58 24.77
C VAL A 141 11.33 3.06 24.91
N SER A 142 12.38 2.26 24.73
CA SER A 142 12.34 0.87 25.12
C SER A 142 12.63 0.77 26.62
N ASP A 143 12.04 -0.23 27.32
CA ASP A 143 12.25 -0.51 28.75
C ASP A 143 13.72 -0.74 29.17
N SER A 144 14.63 -0.83 28.24
CA SER A 144 16.06 -0.76 28.47
C SER A 144 16.53 0.69 28.27
N GLU A 145 17.18 1.30 29.27
CA GLU A 145 17.67 2.69 29.33
C GLU A 145 18.57 3.18 28.14
N LYS A 146 18.58 2.47 27.02
CA LYS A 146 19.30 2.84 25.82
C LYS A 146 18.39 3.60 24.87
N VAL A 147 18.46 4.92 24.94
CA VAL A 147 17.89 5.79 23.88
C VAL A 147 18.75 5.61 22.62
N ILE A 148 18.18 4.95 21.59
CA ILE A 148 18.81 4.86 20.28
C ILE A 148 18.19 5.98 19.43
N ASN A 149 18.96 7.03 19.18
CA ASN A 149 18.61 8.05 18.20
C ASN A 149 18.72 7.44 16.79
N GLY A 150 17.58 7.34 16.08
CA GLY A 150 17.57 6.84 14.70
C GLY A 150 16.26 6.22 14.28
N LEU A 151 16.18 5.86 13.01
CA LEU A 151 15.05 5.19 12.41
C LEU A 151 14.94 3.76 12.98
N ARG A 152 14.02 3.53 13.88
CA ARG A 152 13.78 2.22 14.48
C ARG A 152 12.76 1.48 13.63
N MET A 153 13.16 0.38 13.01
CA MET A 153 12.24 -0.45 12.19
C MET A 153 11.04 -0.95 12.98
N GLY A 154 11.20 -1.23 14.29
CA GLY A 154 10.10 -1.70 15.14
C GLY A 154 8.94 -0.72 15.29
N SER A 155 9.20 0.58 15.25
CA SER A 155 8.14 1.61 15.37
C SER A 155 7.44 1.92 14.04
N ILE A 156 8.00 1.51 12.91
CA ILE A 156 7.45 1.77 11.57
C ILE A 156 6.84 0.53 10.92
N ILE A 157 6.99 -0.66 11.52
CA ILE A 157 6.41 -1.91 10.99
C ILE A 157 4.91 -1.80 10.81
N ASP A 158 4.19 -1.21 11.77
CA ASP A 158 2.74 -1.03 11.65
C ASP A 158 2.34 -0.20 10.44
N ARG A 159 3.16 0.80 10.08
CA ARG A 159 2.97 1.63 8.90
C ARG A 159 3.41 0.94 7.60
N LEU A 160 4.21 -0.12 7.66
CA LEU A 160 4.61 -0.95 6.52
C LEU A 160 3.57 -2.04 6.20
N GLY A 161 2.76 -2.41 7.18
CA GLY A 161 1.71 -3.41 7.06
C GLY A 161 0.44 -2.89 6.39
N THR A 162 -0.65 -3.57 6.65
CA THR A 162 -1.95 -3.29 6.02
C THR A 162 -2.47 -1.89 6.27
N SER A 163 -2.24 -1.32 7.46
CA SER A 163 -2.62 0.05 7.80
C SER A 163 -1.95 1.12 6.92
N GLY A 164 -0.77 0.82 6.37
CA GLY A 164 -0.02 1.70 5.50
C GLY A 164 -0.35 1.60 4.00
N ILE A 165 -1.22 0.68 3.58
CA ILE A 165 -1.44 0.39 2.15
C ILE A 165 -1.92 1.64 1.40
N PHE A 166 -2.83 2.42 1.98
CA PHE A 166 -3.33 3.64 1.31
C PHE A 166 -2.25 4.71 1.15
N THR A 167 -1.42 4.89 2.17
CA THR A 167 -0.25 5.79 2.08
C THR A 167 0.72 5.28 1.02
N ALA A 168 0.96 3.98 0.98
CA ALA A 168 1.80 3.35 -0.03
C ALA A 168 1.30 3.59 -1.46
N ILE A 169 -0.01 3.45 -1.71
CA ILE A 169 -0.65 3.71 -3.01
C ILE A 169 -0.44 5.18 -3.41
N ILE A 170 -0.78 6.11 -2.52
CA ILE A 170 -0.70 7.55 -2.81
C ILE A 170 0.76 7.96 -3.04
N MET A 171 1.68 7.50 -2.21
CA MET A 171 3.10 7.83 -2.36
C MET A 171 3.70 7.25 -3.63
N ALA A 172 3.28 6.05 -4.06
CA ALA A 172 3.68 5.49 -5.34
C ALA A 172 3.19 6.35 -6.52
N VAL A 173 1.94 6.82 -6.48
CA VAL A 173 1.38 7.71 -7.50
C VAL A 173 2.13 9.05 -7.50
N VAL A 174 2.33 9.68 -6.35
CA VAL A 174 3.03 10.97 -6.24
C VAL A 174 4.46 10.87 -6.79
N ALA A 175 5.21 9.85 -6.35
CA ALA A 175 6.59 9.65 -6.77
C ALA A 175 6.70 9.42 -8.28
N THR A 176 5.86 8.54 -8.84
CA THR A 176 5.88 8.28 -10.29
C THR A 176 5.46 9.49 -11.10
N GLN A 177 4.45 10.26 -10.68
CA GLN A 177 4.06 11.49 -11.38
C GLN A 177 5.16 12.56 -11.36
N LEU A 178 5.87 12.72 -10.23
CA LEU A 178 7.04 13.61 -10.16
C LEU A 178 8.18 13.11 -11.07
N TYR A 179 8.42 11.81 -11.10
CA TYR A 179 9.38 11.21 -12.02
C TYR A 179 9.03 11.49 -13.47
N PHE A 180 7.77 11.25 -13.87
CA PHE A 180 7.30 11.53 -15.25
C PHE A 180 7.41 13.03 -15.59
N LEU A 181 7.08 13.90 -14.64
CA LEU A 181 7.23 15.34 -14.81
C LEU A 181 8.69 15.72 -15.10
N CYS A 182 9.63 15.19 -14.32
CA CYS A 182 11.06 15.44 -14.52
C CYS A 182 11.52 14.98 -15.91
N VAL A 183 11.11 13.78 -16.34
CA VAL A 183 11.47 13.24 -17.64
C VAL A 183 10.86 14.08 -18.78
N ARG A 184 9.57 14.43 -18.70
CA ARG A 184 8.88 15.27 -19.69
C ARG A 184 9.50 16.68 -19.79
N LYS A 185 9.99 17.22 -18.68
CA LYS A 185 10.66 18.53 -18.64
C LYS A 185 12.16 18.45 -18.95
N ASN A 186 12.68 17.26 -19.28
CA ASN A 186 14.12 17.03 -19.43
C ASN A 186 14.99 17.39 -18.20
N TRP A 187 14.40 17.32 -17.01
CA TRP A 187 15.11 17.47 -15.74
C TRP A 187 15.76 16.13 -15.34
N ILE A 188 16.69 15.68 -16.15
CA ILE A 188 17.40 14.41 -16.00
C ILE A 188 18.86 14.59 -16.37
N VAL A 189 19.72 13.75 -15.79
CA VAL A 189 21.12 13.67 -16.21
C VAL A 189 21.19 12.86 -17.49
N LYS A 190 21.61 13.49 -18.59
CA LYS A 190 21.83 12.82 -19.87
C LYS A 190 23.25 12.30 -19.93
N MET A 191 23.42 11.02 -20.23
CA MET A 191 24.71 10.39 -20.42
C MET A 191 25.02 10.25 -21.91
N PRO A 192 26.32 10.32 -22.31
CA PRO A 192 26.76 10.01 -23.66
C PRO A 192 26.38 8.59 -24.06
N GLU A 193 26.20 8.34 -25.37
CA GLU A 193 25.83 7.01 -25.90
C GLU A 193 26.90 5.93 -25.64
N THR A 194 28.12 6.32 -25.36
CA THR A 194 29.23 5.43 -24.99
C THR A 194 29.07 4.79 -23.59
N VAL A 195 28.17 5.32 -22.76
CA VAL A 195 27.92 4.81 -21.42
C VAL A 195 26.96 3.60 -21.46
N PRO A 196 27.28 2.49 -20.75
CA PRO A 196 26.38 1.34 -20.71
C PRO A 196 24.96 1.73 -20.25
N LEU A 197 23.95 1.14 -20.90
CA LEU A 197 22.53 1.49 -20.71
C LEU A 197 22.09 1.41 -19.23
N GLY A 198 22.59 0.41 -18.49
CA GLY A 198 22.27 0.26 -17.06
C GLY A 198 22.76 1.44 -16.20
N VAL A 199 23.96 1.93 -16.49
CA VAL A 199 24.52 3.12 -15.81
C VAL A 199 23.73 4.37 -16.18
N SER A 200 23.49 4.59 -17.49
CA SER A 200 22.69 5.71 -17.98
C SER A 200 21.30 5.78 -17.30
N ARG A 201 20.60 4.63 -17.22
CA ARG A 201 19.29 4.54 -16.56
C ARG A 201 19.34 4.91 -15.07
N SER A 202 20.39 4.55 -14.35
CA SER A 202 20.55 4.91 -12.95
C SER A 202 20.70 6.42 -12.75
N PHE A 203 21.51 7.07 -13.60
CA PHE A 203 21.73 8.51 -13.50
C PHE A 203 20.52 9.34 -13.94
N THR A 204 19.65 8.82 -14.80
CA THR A 204 18.40 9.52 -15.17
C THR A 204 17.43 9.67 -13.98
N ALA A 205 17.52 8.82 -12.97
CA ALA A 205 16.70 8.90 -11.76
C ALA A 205 17.26 9.90 -10.71
N LEU A 206 18.48 10.38 -10.87
CA LEU A 206 19.14 11.21 -9.85
C LEU A 206 18.39 12.52 -9.56
N VAL A 207 18.11 13.32 -10.60
CA VAL A 207 17.36 14.57 -10.44
C VAL A 207 15.91 14.31 -9.94
N PRO A 208 15.15 13.36 -10.51
CA PRO A 208 13.88 12.96 -9.94
C PRO A 208 13.93 12.58 -8.45
N SER A 209 14.98 11.88 -8.00
CA SER A 209 15.16 11.55 -6.57
C SER A 209 15.24 12.80 -5.69
N PHE A 210 16.01 13.80 -6.11
CA PHE A 210 16.09 15.08 -5.38
C PHE A 210 14.75 15.80 -5.36
N VAL A 211 14.06 15.88 -6.49
CA VAL A 211 12.74 16.53 -6.59
C VAL A 211 11.74 15.85 -5.65
N ILE A 212 11.69 14.51 -5.66
CA ILE A 212 10.82 13.75 -4.78
C ILE A 212 11.19 13.96 -3.31
N ALA A 213 12.50 13.92 -2.96
CA ALA A 213 12.96 14.15 -1.60
C ALA A 213 12.51 15.52 -1.08
N PHE A 214 12.78 16.57 -1.83
CA PHE A 214 12.39 17.94 -1.44
C PHE A 214 10.87 18.10 -1.35
N ALA A 215 10.10 17.53 -2.30
CA ALA A 215 8.65 17.61 -2.27
C ALA A 215 8.08 16.92 -1.02
N VAL A 216 8.53 15.71 -0.72
CA VAL A 216 8.05 14.95 0.46
C VAL A 216 8.48 15.65 1.76
N LEU A 217 9.74 16.09 1.86
CA LEU A 217 10.25 16.80 3.06
C LEU A 217 9.49 18.09 3.29
N LEU A 218 9.24 18.87 2.23
CA LEU A 218 8.53 20.14 2.34
C LEU A 218 7.08 19.92 2.81
N ILE A 219 6.37 19.00 2.17
CA ILE A 219 4.97 18.70 2.51
C ILE A 219 4.89 18.14 3.93
N ASN A 220 5.72 17.14 4.26
CA ASN A 220 5.72 16.54 5.58
C ASN A 220 6.12 17.55 6.66
N GLY A 221 7.11 18.39 6.39
CA GLY A 221 7.53 19.46 7.31
C GLY A 221 6.41 20.45 7.62
N ILE A 222 5.65 20.89 6.60
CA ILE A 222 4.49 21.76 6.79
C ILE A 222 3.43 21.05 7.64
N LEU A 223 3.12 19.77 7.35
CA LEU A 223 2.11 19.01 8.08
C LEU A 223 2.51 18.77 9.54
N VAL A 224 3.80 18.49 9.80
CA VAL A 224 4.32 18.32 11.17
C VAL A 224 4.20 19.63 11.96
N ALA A 225 4.47 20.77 11.32
CA ALA A 225 4.25 22.09 11.94
C ALA A 225 2.78 22.36 12.26
N LEU A 226 1.85 21.73 11.52
CA LEU A 226 0.39 21.77 11.78
C LEU A 226 -0.10 20.68 12.75
N GLY A 227 0.80 19.89 13.33
CA GLY A 227 0.48 18.84 14.31
C GLY A 227 0.03 17.50 13.69
N THR A 228 0.27 17.30 12.38
CA THR A 228 -0.03 16.05 11.67
C THR A 228 1.16 15.60 10.82
N ASP A 229 1.03 14.50 10.09
CA ASP A 229 2.02 14.05 9.10
C ASP A 229 1.30 13.52 7.86
N ILE A 230 2.04 13.24 6.78
CA ILE A 230 1.47 12.73 5.52
C ILE A 230 0.68 11.44 5.77
N TYR A 231 1.20 10.55 6.61
CA TYR A 231 0.57 9.28 6.90
C TYR A 231 -0.79 9.47 7.59
N LYS A 232 -0.83 10.26 8.66
CA LYS A 232 -2.07 10.56 9.41
C LYS A 232 -3.09 11.28 8.53
N MET A 233 -2.64 12.23 7.71
CA MET A 233 -3.51 12.97 6.80
C MET A 233 -4.17 12.08 5.75
N ILE A 234 -3.44 11.11 5.22
CA ILE A 234 -3.97 10.14 4.27
C ILE A 234 -4.93 9.15 4.96
N ALA A 235 -4.64 8.75 6.19
CA ALA A 235 -5.47 7.79 6.93
C ALA A 235 -6.88 8.31 7.24
N ILE A 236 -7.08 9.62 7.42
CA ILE A 236 -8.38 10.22 7.78
C ILE A 236 -9.50 9.86 6.77
N PRO A 237 -9.40 10.15 5.46
CA PRO A 237 -10.47 9.83 4.51
C PRO A 237 -10.70 8.33 4.36
N PHE A 238 -9.66 7.51 4.53
CA PHE A 238 -9.78 6.06 4.42
C PHE A 238 -10.41 5.42 5.67
N GLY A 239 -10.27 6.05 6.84
CA GLY A 239 -11.01 5.67 8.04
C GLY A 239 -12.53 5.72 7.84
N PHE A 240 -13.04 6.71 7.10
CA PHE A 240 -14.45 6.75 6.72
C PHE A 240 -14.84 5.59 5.80
N VAL A 241 -14.01 5.25 4.81
CA VAL A 241 -14.27 4.15 3.86
C VAL A 241 -14.26 2.80 4.60
N THR A 242 -13.33 2.57 5.54
CA THR A 242 -13.31 1.35 6.35
C THR A 242 -14.55 1.23 7.22
N GLN A 243 -15.02 2.32 7.84
CA GLN A 243 -16.27 2.31 8.60
C GLN A 243 -17.48 1.95 7.73
N LEU A 244 -17.54 2.45 6.49
CA LEU A 244 -18.60 2.10 5.56
C LEU A 244 -18.58 0.62 5.19
N THR A 245 -17.40 0.08 4.89
CA THR A 245 -17.22 -1.35 4.55
C THR A 245 -17.47 -2.28 5.73
N ASN A 246 -17.26 -1.82 6.95
CA ASN A 246 -17.51 -2.59 8.18
C ASN A 246 -19.00 -2.61 8.58
N SER A 247 -19.86 -1.88 7.86
CA SER A 247 -21.30 -1.94 8.07
C SER A 247 -21.95 -3.04 7.25
N TRP A 248 -22.98 -3.69 7.80
CA TRP A 248 -23.76 -4.71 7.08
C TRP A 248 -24.32 -4.18 5.75
N LEU A 249 -24.77 -2.94 5.74
CA LEU A 249 -25.31 -2.29 4.54
C LEU A 249 -24.22 -2.01 3.51
N GLY A 250 -23.03 -1.62 3.93
CA GLY A 250 -21.87 -1.41 3.04
C GLY A 250 -21.43 -2.72 2.38
N VAL A 251 -21.41 -3.82 3.12
CA VAL A 251 -21.13 -5.16 2.58
C VAL A 251 -22.15 -5.54 1.49
N MET A 252 -23.44 -5.34 1.77
CA MET A 252 -24.51 -5.63 0.79
C MET A 252 -24.35 -4.81 -0.49
N VAL A 253 -23.99 -3.52 -0.37
CA VAL A 253 -23.76 -2.66 -1.53
C VAL A 253 -22.53 -3.13 -2.33
N ILE A 254 -21.45 -3.52 -1.67
CA ILE A 254 -20.24 -4.05 -2.32
C ILE A 254 -20.56 -5.33 -3.10
N LEU A 255 -21.23 -6.29 -2.46
CA LEU A 255 -21.62 -7.54 -3.09
C LEU A 255 -22.56 -7.29 -4.28
N PHE A 256 -23.52 -6.39 -4.11
CA PHE A 256 -24.40 -6.00 -5.20
C PHE A 256 -23.64 -5.41 -6.38
N LEU A 257 -22.69 -4.49 -6.14
CA LEU A 257 -21.88 -3.89 -7.20
C LEU A 257 -21.03 -4.93 -7.94
N ILE A 258 -20.38 -5.84 -7.21
CA ILE A 258 -19.59 -6.92 -7.81
C ILE A 258 -20.48 -7.76 -8.76
N HIS A 259 -21.63 -8.20 -8.28
CA HIS A 259 -22.54 -9.07 -9.07
C HIS A 259 -23.20 -8.31 -10.22
N ALA A 260 -23.59 -7.05 -10.01
CA ALA A 260 -24.14 -6.21 -11.06
C ALA A 260 -23.15 -5.99 -12.22
N LEU A 261 -21.87 -5.84 -11.92
CA LEU A 261 -20.81 -5.76 -12.93
C LEU A 261 -20.64 -7.09 -13.69
N TRP A 262 -20.72 -8.23 -12.99
CA TRP A 262 -20.67 -9.55 -13.63
C TRP A 262 -21.84 -9.78 -14.59
N ILE A 263 -23.06 -9.37 -14.23
CA ILE A 263 -24.25 -9.49 -15.10
C ILE A 263 -24.04 -8.78 -16.43
N VAL A 264 -23.29 -7.70 -16.44
CA VAL A 264 -23.02 -6.90 -17.64
C VAL A 264 -21.69 -7.26 -18.33
N GLY A 265 -21.08 -8.39 -17.97
CA GLY A 265 -19.88 -8.93 -18.61
C GLY A 265 -18.58 -8.28 -18.18
N ILE A 266 -18.59 -7.50 -17.11
CA ILE A 266 -17.39 -6.89 -16.54
C ILE A 266 -16.98 -7.69 -15.29
N HIS A 267 -15.68 -8.00 -15.15
CA HIS A 267 -15.19 -8.72 -13.99
C HIS A 267 -15.23 -7.83 -12.74
N GLY A 268 -16.39 -7.80 -12.07
CA GLY A 268 -16.68 -6.92 -10.94
C GLY A 268 -15.70 -7.05 -9.80
N ALA A 269 -15.27 -8.27 -9.48
CA ALA A 269 -14.30 -8.52 -8.42
C ALA A 269 -12.95 -7.85 -8.68
N ASN A 270 -12.48 -7.79 -9.94
CA ASN A 270 -11.21 -7.12 -10.24
C ASN A 270 -11.29 -5.61 -10.06
N ILE A 271 -12.39 -4.98 -10.48
CA ILE A 271 -12.54 -3.53 -10.38
C ILE A 271 -12.78 -3.10 -8.93
N ILE A 272 -13.74 -3.72 -8.28
CA ILE A 272 -14.07 -3.41 -6.88
C ILE A 272 -12.93 -3.86 -5.98
N GLY A 273 -12.30 -5.00 -6.28
CA GLY A 273 -11.16 -5.53 -5.54
C GLY A 273 -9.95 -4.59 -5.48
N ALA A 274 -9.71 -3.78 -6.51
CA ALA A 274 -8.65 -2.78 -6.47
C ALA A 274 -8.77 -1.83 -5.27
N PHE A 275 -10.00 -1.49 -4.88
CA PHE A 275 -10.29 -0.63 -3.73
C PHE A 275 -10.56 -1.44 -2.46
N LEU A 276 -11.22 -2.58 -2.59
CA LEU A 276 -11.69 -3.39 -1.47
C LEU A 276 -10.57 -4.23 -0.85
N THR A 277 -9.66 -4.79 -1.65
CA THR A 277 -8.59 -5.67 -1.16
C THR A 277 -7.74 -5.01 -0.05
N PRO A 278 -7.26 -3.76 -0.20
CA PRO A 278 -6.54 -3.09 0.88
C PRO A 278 -7.34 -2.98 2.19
N ILE A 279 -8.64 -2.74 2.08
CA ILE A 279 -9.54 -2.60 3.23
C ILE A 279 -9.77 -3.95 3.91
N LEU A 280 -10.05 -5.01 3.13
CA LEU A 280 -10.21 -6.35 3.67
C LEU A 280 -8.96 -6.84 4.39
N LEU A 281 -7.79 -6.57 3.83
CA LEU A 281 -6.52 -6.93 4.45
C LEU A 281 -6.28 -6.16 5.76
N ALA A 282 -6.66 -4.89 5.83
CA ALA A 282 -6.62 -4.12 7.06
C ALA A 282 -7.57 -4.70 8.11
N ASN A 283 -8.82 -4.98 7.73
CA ASN A 283 -9.81 -5.60 8.62
C ASN A 283 -9.35 -6.98 9.13
N MET A 284 -8.75 -7.79 8.26
CA MET A 284 -8.17 -9.08 8.66
C MET A 284 -7.06 -8.92 9.70
N ALA A 285 -6.18 -7.93 9.54
CA ALA A 285 -5.13 -7.65 10.51
C ALA A 285 -5.71 -7.17 11.85
N ASP A 286 -6.71 -6.29 11.82
CA ASP A 286 -7.40 -5.80 13.01
C ASP A 286 -8.12 -6.94 13.74
N ASN A 287 -8.79 -7.85 13.02
CA ASN A 287 -9.41 -9.03 13.59
C ASN A 287 -8.39 -9.99 14.21
N ALA A 288 -7.22 -10.14 13.58
CA ALA A 288 -6.13 -10.92 14.16
C ALA A 288 -5.57 -10.31 15.44
N ALA A 289 -5.66 -8.98 15.59
CA ALA A 289 -5.33 -8.25 16.82
C ALA A 289 -6.44 -8.24 17.88
N GLY A 290 -7.58 -8.91 17.61
CA GLY A 290 -8.70 -9.06 18.54
C GLY A 290 -9.89 -8.13 18.30
N ALA A 291 -9.91 -7.38 17.21
CA ALA A 291 -11.11 -6.67 16.78
C ALA A 291 -12.18 -7.68 16.30
N ALA A 292 -13.44 -7.28 16.37
CA ALA A 292 -14.56 -8.11 15.89
C ALA A 292 -15.25 -7.43 14.70
N ILE A 293 -14.50 -7.25 13.62
CA ILE A 293 -15.01 -6.63 12.39
C ILE A 293 -15.76 -7.69 11.59
N PRO A 294 -17.06 -7.49 11.27
CA PRO A 294 -17.89 -8.50 10.63
C PRO A 294 -17.45 -8.87 9.22
N PHE A 295 -16.67 -8.00 8.58
CA PHE A 295 -16.30 -8.15 7.17
C PHE A 295 -14.77 -8.04 7.01
N ALA A 296 -14.14 -9.18 7.11
CA ALA A 296 -12.70 -9.34 6.89
C ALA A 296 -12.45 -10.56 6.01
#